data_0e9ba96fbb578c7ac16e3e1871d62c00
#
_entry.id   0e9ba96fbb578c7ac16e3e1871d62c00
#
_cell.length_a   1.000
_cell.length_b   1.000
_cell.length_c   1.000
_cell.angle_alpha   90.00
_cell.angle_beta   90.00
_cell.angle_gamma   90.00
#
_symmetry.space_group_name_H-M   'P 1'
#
loop_
_entity.id
_entity.type
_entity.pdbx_description
1 polymer ?
#
loop_
_entity_poly.entity_id
_entity_poly.type
_entity_poly.pdbx_seq_one_letter_code
_entity_poly.pdbx_strand_id
1 'polypeptide(L)'
;MNNQASKFSVDETMGRIEQILQKMDIPVFAKFDHQKNAKEVGLDLHPNQVIVFGSPKVGTKLMQENPAISIELPLKISVWEDKNGKVWTSFPQMERLASEYGLEKEPVIGKMQELLEKIVNQSTDNNK
;
A
#
# COMPACT_ATOMS: atom_id res chain seq x y z
N MET A 1 -3.04 2.54 -11.13
CA MET A 1 -2.82 2.86 -9.71
C MET A 1 -3.97 3.71 -9.19
N ASN A 2 -4.45 3.36 -8.01
CA ASN A 2 -5.55 4.09 -7.38
C ASN A 2 -5.01 5.11 -6.38
N ASN A 3 -5.59 6.30 -6.38
CA ASN A 3 -5.29 7.33 -5.39
C ASN A 3 -6.57 7.69 -4.64
N GLN A 4 -6.47 7.80 -3.32
CA GLN A 4 -7.61 8.19 -2.49
C GLN A 4 -7.17 9.23 -1.47
N ALA A 5 -7.95 10.32 -1.35
CA ALA A 5 -7.66 11.38 -0.39
C ALA A 5 -7.87 10.88 1.04
N SER A 6 -7.02 11.35 1.96
CA SER A 6 -7.18 11.10 3.39
C SER A 6 -7.60 12.37 4.10
N LYS A 7 -8.44 12.22 5.11
CA LYS A 7 -8.85 13.33 6.00
C LYS A 7 -7.81 13.63 7.08
N PHE A 8 -6.80 12.78 7.20
CA PHE A 8 -5.80 12.83 8.26
C PHE A 8 -4.43 13.22 7.73
N SER A 9 -3.51 13.54 8.60
CA SER A 9 -2.11 13.76 8.23
C SER A 9 -1.48 12.47 7.70
N VAL A 10 -0.31 12.59 7.08
CA VAL A 10 0.43 11.42 6.62
C VAL A 10 0.74 10.48 7.80
N ASP A 11 1.24 11.02 8.90
CA ASP A 11 1.58 10.21 10.09
C ASP A 11 0.35 9.51 10.66
N GLU A 12 -0.76 10.22 10.78
CA GLU A 12 -1.98 9.63 11.34
C GLU A 12 -2.57 8.59 10.41
N THR A 13 -2.60 8.86 9.10
CA THR A 13 -3.07 7.89 8.11
C THR A 13 -2.23 6.62 8.16
N MET A 14 -0.91 6.77 8.20
CA MET A 14 0.00 5.62 8.28
C MET A 14 -0.20 4.83 9.58
N GLY A 15 -0.37 5.52 10.70
CA GLY A 15 -0.64 4.85 11.97
C GLY A 15 -1.93 4.06 11.95
N ARG A 16 -2.96 4.57 11.28
CA ARG A 16 -4.24 3.87 11.12
C ARG A 16 -4.08 2.62 10.25
N ILE A 17 -3.30 2.72 9.17
CA ILE A 17 -2.98 1.55 8.33
C ILE A 17 -2.29 0.48 9.15
N GLU A 18 -1.29 0.86 9.94
CA GLU A 18 -0.56 -0.08 10.79
C GLU A 18 -1.47 -0.81 11.79
N GLN A 19 -2.40 -0.07 12.40
CA GLN A 19 -3.35 -0.66 13.35
C GLN A 19 -4.29 -1.65 12.66
N ILE A 20 -4.75 -1.32 11.46
CA ILE A 20 -5.63 -2.22 10.70
C ILE A 20 -4.89 -3.51 10.35
N LEU A 21 -3.66 -3.40 9.86
CA LEU A 21 -2.85 -4.56 9.54
C LEU A 21 -2.60 -5.44 10.76
N GLN A 22 -2.33 -4.82 11.91
CA GLN A 22 -2.13 -5.55 13.15
C GLN A 22 -3.38 -6.32 13.57
N LYS A 23 -4.54 -5.68 13.48
CA LYS A 23 -5.83 -6.33 13.82
C LYS A 23 -6.14 -7.48 12.87
N MET A 24 -5.73 -7.38 11.62
CA MET A 24 -5.95 -8.42 10.63
C MET A 24 -4.85 -9.49 10.63
N ASP A 25 -3.88 -9.33 11.51
CA ASP A 25 -2.74 -10.25 11.64
C ASP A 25 -1.94 -10.37 10.32
N ILE A 26 -1.78 -9.25 9.64
CA ILE A 26 -1.02 -9.18 8.38
C ILE A 26 0.38 -8.65 8.68
N PRO A 27 1.44 -9.40 8.31
CA PRO A 27 2.81 -8.97 8.56
C PRO A 27 3.17 -7.67 7.82
N VAL A 28 3.86 -6.77 8.53
CA VAL A 28 4.50 -5.59 7.94
C VAL A 28 5.97 -5.93 7.75
N PHE A 29 6.45 -5.85 6.51
CA PHE A 29 7.83 -6.20 6.18
C PHE A 29 8.78 -5.01 6.26
N ALA A 30 8.30 -3.83 5.92
CA ALA A 30 9.13 -2.63 5.91
C ALA A 30 8.27 -1.38 5.92
N LYS A 31 8.88 -0.28 6.35
CA LYS A 31 8.28 1.04 6.30
C LYS A 31 9.36 2.04 5.94
N PHE A 32 9.06 2.96 5.03
CA PHE A 32 10.02 3.96 4.57
C PHE A 32 9.45 5.36 4.79
N ASP A 33 10.28 6.23 5.35
CA ASP A 33 9.96 7.65 5.51
C ASP A 33 10.82 8.43 4.54
N HIS A 34 10.25 8.73 3.37
CA HIS A 34 11.00 9.41 2.30
C HIS A 34 11.30 10.86 2.63
N GLN A 35 10.45 11.53 3.42
CA GLN A 35 10.72 12.89 3.86
C GLN A 35 11.98 12.93 4.76
N LYS A 36 12.04 12.00 5.69
CA LYS A 36 13.20 11.90 6.59
C LYS A 36 14.48 11.58 5.80
N ASN A 37 14.37 10.64 4.86
CA ASN A 37 15.51 10.25 4.03
C ASN A 37 15.99 11.40 3.16
N ALA A 38 15.07 12.20 2.60
CA ALA A 38 15.42 13.38 1.83
C ALA A 38 16.18 14.40 2.68
N LYS A 39 15.70 14.63 3.91
CA LYS A 39 16.33 15.58 4.82
C LYS A 39 17.76 15.19 5.17
N GLU A 40 18.00 13.90 5.33
CA GLU A 40 19.34 13.38 5.64
C GLU A 40 20.37 13.66 4.52
N VAL A 41 19.92 13.85 3.28
CA VAL A 41 20.78 14.20 2.15
C VAL A 41 20.64 15.66 1.73
N GLY A 42 20.07 16.50 2.61
CA GLY A 42 20.00 17.95 2.40
C GLY A 42 18.91 18.41 1.44
N LEU A 43 17.90 17.56 1.20
CA LEU A 43 16.81 17.91 0.30
C LEU A 43 15.50 18.06 1.06
N ASP A 44 14.57 18.81 0.50
CA ASP A 44 13.23 19.01 1.05
C ASP A 44 12.24 18.14 0.31
N LEU A 45 11.36 17.51 1.06
CA LEU A 45 10.26 16.74 0.51
C LEU A 45 9.06 16.88 1.45
N HIS A 46 7.87 17.00 0.90
CA HIS A 46 6.65 16.94 1.71
C HIS A 46 6.54 15.57 2.38
N PRO A 47 5.74 15.44 3.46
CA PRO A 47 5.54 14.13 4.10
C PRO A 47 5.22 13.06 3.08
N ASN A 48 5.91 11.93 3.17
CA ASN A 48 5.80 10.85 2.20
C ASN A 48 6.32 9.57 2.85
N GLN A 49 5.44 8.60 3.04
CA GLN A 49 5.78 7.33 3.66
C GLN A 49 5.22 6.17 2.85
N VAL A 50 5.90 5.04 2.90
CA VAL A 50 5.46 3.81 2.24
C VAL A 50 5.49 2.68 3.24
N ILE A 51 4.45 1.86 3.27
CA ILE A 51 4.40 0.64 4.07
C ILE A 51 4.33 -0.57 3.15
N VAL A 52 5.15 -1.57 3.44
CA VAL A 52 5.26 -2.81 2.68
C VAL A 52 4.75 -3.95 3.56
N PHE A 53 3.77 -4.68 3.07
CA PHE A 53 3.07 -5.70 3.86
C PHE A 53 2.54 -6.81 2.97
N GLY A 54 2.12 -7.91 3.58
CA GLY A 54 1.46 -8.95 2.83
C GLY A 54 1.56 -10.30 3.51
N SER A 55 0.96 -11.29 2.86
CA SER A 55 0.99 -12.69 3.30
C SER A 55 1.98 -13.47 2.45
N PRO A 56 3.04 -14.05 3.05
CA PRO A 56 3.98 -14.88 2.29
C PRO A 56 3.29 -16.03 1.56
N LYS A 57 2.25 -16.60 2.17
CA LYS A 57 1.49 -17.69 1.56
C LYS A 57 0.80 -17.26 0.27
N VAL A 58 0.15 -16.09 0.30
CA VAL A 58 -0.56 -15.56 -0.88
C VAL A 58 0.42 -15.15 -1.97
N GLY A 59 1.46 -14.42 -1.60
CA GLY A 59 2.49 -14.00 -2.56
C GLY A 59 3.17 -15.17 -3.23
N THR A 60 3.49 -16.19 -2.45
CA THR A 60 4.15 -17.39 -2.98
C THR A 60 3.27 -18.10 -4.01
N LYS A 61 1.97 -18.20 -3.76
CA LYS A 61 1.04 -18.82 -4.71
C LYS A 61 1.05 -18.11 -6.06
N LEU A 62 1.07 -16.78 -6.05
CA LEU A 62 1.15 -16.01 -7.30
C LEU A 62 2.49 -16.21 -8.00
N MET A 63 3.58 -16.24 -7.23
CA MET A 63 4.92 -16.45 -7.80
C MET A 63 5.11 -17.88 -8.34
N GLN A 64 4.37 -18.85 -7.81
CA GLN A 64 4.37 -20.21 -8.38
C GLN A 64 3.77 -20.21 -9.77
N GLU A 65 2.78 -19.37 -10.04
CA GLU A 65 2.17 -19.25 -11.35
C GLU A 65 3.02 -18.40 -12.31
N ASN A 66 3.57 -17.31 -11.82
CA ASN A 66 4.47 -16.46 -12.60
C ASN A 66 5.49 -15.80 -11.67
N PRO A 67 6.73 -16.32 -11.64
CA PRO A 67 7.76 -15.78 -10.73
C PRO A 67 8.11 -14.32 -10.98
N ALA A 68 7.87 -13.80 -12.17
CA ALA A 68 8.19 -12.40 -12.48
C ALA A 68 7.36 -11.40 -11.68
N ILE A 69 6.18 -11.81 -11.15
CA ILE A 69 5.37 -10.91 -10.33
C ILE A 69 6.07 -10.54 -9.02
N SER A 70 7.16 -11.21 -8.69
CA SER A 70 7.93 -10.90 -7.48
C SER A 70 8.38 -9.44 -7.42
N ILE A 71 8.52 -8.75 -8.57
CA ILE A 71 8.86 -7.32 -8.60
C ILE A 71 7.74 -6.45 -8.01
N GLU A 72 6.50 -6.92 -8.09
CA GLU A 72 5.33 -6.18 -7.63
C GLU A 72 4.94 -6.51 -6.19
N LEU A 73 5.48 -7.59 -5.65
CA LEU A 73 5.15 -8.07 -4.31
C LEU A 73 6.34 -7.85 -3.36
N PRO A 74 6.11 -7.70 -2.04
CA PRO A 74 4.81 -7.64 -1.35
C PRO A 74 4.00 -6.39 -1.70
N LEU A 75 2.77 -6.31 -1.18
CA LEU A 75 1.89 -5.16 -1.39
C LEU A 75 2.46 -3.91 -0.73
N LYS A 76 2.14 -2.75 -1.30
CA LYS A 76 2.60 -1.45 -0.79
C LYS A 76 1.46 -0.46 -0.82
N ILE A 77 1.43 0.41 0.19
CA ILE A 77 0.58 1.59 0.20
C ILE A 77 1.49 2.79 0.46
N SER A 78 1.38 3.81 -0.38
CA SER A 78 2.09 5.08 -0.21
C SER A 78 1.13 6.11 0.36
N VAL A 79 1.57 6.89 1.35
CA VAL A 79 0.80 7.99 1.93
C VAL A 79 1.66 9.24 1.79
N TRP A 80 1.12 10.26 1.14
CA TRP A 80 1.91 11.45 0.80
C TRP A 80 1.07 12.71 0.78
N GLU A 81 1.73 13.83 1.04
CA GLU A 81 1.11 15.15 1.03
C GLU A 81 1.56 15.88 -0.23
N ASP A 82 0.59 16.48 -0.94
CA ASP A 82 0.90 17.25 -2.14
C ASP A 82 1.28 18.70 -1.78
N LYS A 83 1.62 19.48 -2.79
CA LYS A 83 2.06 20.88 -2.60
C LYS A 83 0.98 21.79 -2.02
N ASN A 84 -0.27 21.36 -2.04
CA ASN A 84 -1.40 22.10 -1.49
C ASN A 84 -1.76 21.65 -0.08
N GLY A 85 -0.99 20.76 0.50
CA GLY A 85 -1.24 20.24 1.85
C GLY A 85 -2.29 19.14 1.91
N LYS A 86 -2.75 18.65 0.77
CA LYS A 86 -3.71 17.55 0.73
C LYS A 86 -2.99 16.22 0.82
N VAL A 87 -3.54 15.31 1.62
CA VAL A 87 -2.96 13.99 1.85
C VAL A 87 -3.66 12.95 0.99
N TRP A 88 -2.86 12.11 0.35
CA TRP A 88 -3.29 11.06 -0.56
C TRP A 88 -2.74 9.72 -0.15
N THR A 89 -3.50 8.67 -0.45
CA THR A 89 -2.99 7.30 -0.43
C THR A 89 -2.93 6.79 -1.86
N SER A 90 -1.85 6.10 -2.19
CA SER A 90 -1.70 5.44 -3.50
C SER A 90 -1.49 3.96 -3.29
N PHE A 91 -2.19 3.14 -4.06
CA PHE A 91 -2.11 1.69 -3.93
C PHE A 91 -2.33 1.00 -5.27
N PRO A 92 -1.84 -0.24 -5.44
CA PRO A 92 -1.90 -0.89 -6.75
C PRO A 92 -3.32 -1.29 -7.15
N GLN A 93 -3.56 -1.31 -8.47
CA GLN A 93 -4.73 -1.97 -9.04
C GLN A 93 -4.34 -3.40 -9.36
N MET A 94 -4.85 -4.34 -8.59
CA MET A 94 -4.44 -5.74 -8.72
C MET A 94 -4.87 -6.36 -10.04
N GLU A 95 -6.02 -5.95 -10.58
CA GLU A 95 -6.48 -6.45 -11.88
C GLU A 95 -5.53 -6.08 -13.01
N ARG A 96 -4.99 -4.86 -12.96
CA ARG A 96 -4.02 -4.41 -13.94
C ARG A 96 -2.72 -5.20 -13.85
N LEU A 97 -2.23 -5.42 -12.62
CA LEU A 97 -1.04 -6.23 -12.41
C LEU A 97 -1.28 -7.67 -12.89
N ALA A 98 -2.43 -8.23 -12.55
CA ALA A 98 -2.77 -9.58 -12.97
C ALA A 98 -2.74 -9.72 -14.48
N SER A 99 -3.29 -8.73 -15.21
CA SER A 99 -3.28 -8.73 -16.66
C SER A 99 -1.85 -8.71 -17.22
N GLU A 100 -0.97 -7.91 -16.62
CA GLU A 100 0.41 -7.82 -17.06
C GLU A 100 1.18 -9.14 -16.89
N TYR A 101 0.82 -9.94 -15.89
CA TYR A 101 1.54 -11.17 -15.55
C TYR A 101 0.76 -12.44 -15.89
N GLY A 102 -0.36 -12.31 -16.60
CA GLY A 102 -1.14 -13.48 -17.01
C GLY A 102 -1.85 -14.20 -15.88
N LEU A 103 -2.20 -13.47 -14.81
CA LEU A 103 -2.80 -14.03 -13.59
C LEU A 103 -4.27 -13.63 -13.41
N GLU A 104 -4.94 -13.22 -14.49
CA GLU A 104 -6.32 -12.70 -14.43
C GLU A 104 -7.32 -13.71 -13.86
N LYS A 105 -7.04 -15.00 -14.00
CA LYS A 105 -7.93 -16.06 -13.54
C LYS A 105 -7.71 -16.47 -12.09
N GLU A 106 -6.73 -15.89 -11.42
CA GLU A 106 -6.42 -16.24 -10.04
C GLU A 106 -7.42 -15.57 -9.09
N PRO A 107 -8.20 -16.36 -8.32
CA PRO A 107 -9.23 -15.79 -7.44
C PRO A 107 -8.68 -14.85 -6.37
N VAL A 108 -7.44 -15.05 -5.96
CA VAL A 108 -6.81 -14.24 -4.91
C VAL A 108 -6.61 -12.79 -5.32
N ILE A 109 -6.57 -12.51 -6.62
CA ILE A 109 -6.38 -11.14 -7.13
C ILE A 109 -7.52 -10.22 -6.66
N GLY A 110 -8.77 -10.67 -6.82
CA GLY A 110 -9.93 -9.91 -6.35
C GLY A 110 -9.93 -9.71 -4.85
N LYS A 111 -9.53 -10.73 -4.10
CA LYS A 111 -9.43 -10.64 -2.63
C LYS A 111 -8.35 -9.66 -2.19
N MET A 112 -7.23 -9.62 -2.90
CA MET A 112 -6.17 -8.66 -2.62
C MET A 112 -6.64 -7.23 -2.88
N GLN A 113 -7.38 -7.01 -3.96
CA GLN A 113 -7.93 -5.69 -4.27
C GLN A 113 -8.93 -5.25 -3.21
N GLU A 114 -9.84 -6.13 -2.80
CA GLU A 114 -10.80 -5.83 -1.73
C GLU A 114 -10.09 -5.48 -0.43
N LEU A 115 -9.02 -6.20 -0.09
CA LEU A 115 -8.24 -5.94 1.11
C LEU A 115 -7.60 -4.56 1.06
N LEU A 116 -6.96 -4.21 -0.06
CA LEU A 116 -6.34 -2.89 -0.24
C LEU A 116 -7.37 -1.78 -0.09
N GLU A 117 -8.52 -1.92 -0.75
CA GLU A 117 -9.58 -0.91 -0.68
C GLU A 117 -10.13 -0.77 0.73
N LYS A 118 -10.31 -1.88 1.44
CA LYS A 118 -10.78 -1.86 2.82
C LYS A 118 -9.79 -1.11 3.73
N ILE A 119 -8.51 -1.45 3.63
CA ILE A 119 -7.46 -0.80 4.43
C ILE A 119 -7.44 0.71 4.15
N VAL A 120 -7.45 1.08 2.87
CA VAL A 120 -7.39 2.48 2.47
C VAL A 120 -8.65 3.23 2.91
N ASN A 121 -9.83 2.66 2.71
CA ASN A 121 -11.08 3.32 3.11
C ASN A 121 -11.14 3.55 4.62
N GLN A 122 -10.74 2.58 5.41
CA GLN A 122 -10.79 2.70 6.88
C GLN A 122 -9.71 3.61 7.43
N SER A 123 -8.57 3.74 6.75
CA SER A 123 -7.47 4.57 7.23
C SER A 123 -7.56 6.03 6.81
N THR A 124 -8.36 6.35 5.80
CA THR A 124 -8.44 7.70 5.23
C THR A 124 -9.68 8.48 5.66
N ASP A 125 -10.64 7.81 6.31
CA ASP A 125 -11.91 8.41 6.71
C ASP A 125 -12.29 7.90 8.10
N ASN A 126 -13.17 8.67 8.79
CA ASN A 126 -13.74 8.25 10.06
C ASN A 126 -14.80 7.15 9.90
N ASN A 127 -15.23 6.86 8.71
CA ASN A 127 -16.18 5.80 8.44
C ASN A 127 -15.59 4.43 8.78
N LYS A 128 -16.36 3.64 9.42
CA LYS A 128 -15.93 2.32 9.89
C LYS A 128 -16.41 1.21 8.97
#